data_ec64a7f74552557ec3d45df3b9edd2be
#
_entry.id   ec64a7f74552557ec3d45df3b9edd2be
#
_cell.length_a   1.000
_cell.length_b   1.000
_cell.length_c   1.000
_cell.angle_alpha   90.00
_cell.angle_beta   90.00
_cell.angle_gamma   90.00
#
_symmetry.space_group_name_H-M   'P 1'
#
loop_
_entity.id
_entity.type
_entity.pdbx_description
1 polymer ?
#
loop_
_entity_poly.entity_id
_entity_poly.type
_entity_poly.pdbx_seq_one_letter_code
_entity_poly.pdbx_strand_id
1 'polypeptide(L)'
;MTRDYYKTLLVGRSGMGKTYSFRNMNPATTGFINIENKPLPYKNTYKYHARPTTLNEIKGVIAQYAENPEITAIVFDSFSAYVDILLAEARATKKGYDIWSFYAEEIGKLLNVVKKIPKEVFMTAHYEWLQGEEGVKEKRIKVKG
;
A
#
# COMPACT_ATOMS: atom_id res chain seq x y z
N MET A 1 -28.83 -0.03 8.42
CA MET A 1 -27.68 0.40 9.24
C MET A 1 -26.41 0.24 8.41
N THR A 2 -25.69 1.33 8.19
CA THR A 2 -24.41 1.28 7.48
C THR A 2 -23.34 0.74 8.40
N ARG A 3 -22.61 -0.27 7.94
CA ARG A 3 -21.47 -0.81 8.68
C ARG A 3 -20.23 0.01 8.36
N ASP A 4 -19.54 0.44 9.40
CA ASP A 4 -18.25 1.10 9.24
C ASP A 4 -17.14 0.05 9.05
N TYR A 5 -16.24 0.34 8.14
CA TYR A 5 -15.09 -0.51 7.85
C TYR A 5 -13.81 0.22 8.21
N TYR A 6 -12.96 -0.43 8.98
CA TYR A 6 -11.70 0.17 9.41
C TYR A 6 -10.69 0.21 8.28
N LYS A 7 -10.01 1.34 8.18
CA LYS A 7 -8.86 1.52 7.30
C LYS A 7 -7.66 1.77 8.20
N THR A 8 -6.74 0.80 8.22
CA THR A 8 -5.64 0.78 9.18
C THR A 8 -4.31 0.97 8.45
N LEU A 9 -3.48 1.87 8.94
CA LEU A 9 -2.12 2.06 8.45
C LEU A 9 -1.13 1.56 9.49
N LEU A 10 -0.33 0.54 9.13
CA LEU A 10 0.77 0.05 9.94
C LEU A 10 2.07 0.71 9.45
N VAL A 11 2.72 1.44 10.32
CA VAL A 11 3.97 2.13 10.01
C VAL A 11 5.09 1.52 10.82
N GLY A 12 6.21 1.21 10.15
CA GLY A 12 7.36 0.65 10.82
C GLY A 12 8.56 0.60 9.88
N ARG A 13 9.73 0.33 10.46
CA ARG A 13 10.95 0.12 9.68
C ARG A 13 10.85 -1.19 8.92
N SER A 14 11.55 -1.26 7.79
CA SER A 14 11.69 -2.51 7.04
C SER A 14 12.25 -3.61 7.97
N GLY A 15 11.64 -4.80 7.91
CA GLY A 15 12.08 -5.93 8.72
C GLY A 15 11.51 -5.97 10.14
N MET A 16 10.59 -5.07 10.52
CA MET A 16 9.99 -5.04 11.86
C MET A 16 8.72 -5.89 11.98
N GLY A 17 8.44 -6.74 11.01
CA GLY A 17 7.33 -7.69 11.11
C GLY A 17 5.97 -7.17 10.73
N LYS A 18 5.88 -6.05 9.98
CA LYS A 18 4.59 -5.55 9.48
C LYS A 18 3.85 -6.60 8.65
N THR A 19 4.54 -7.16 7.65
CA THR A 19 3.97 -8.21 6.80
C THR A 19 3.68 -9.47 7.60
N TYR A 20 4.57 -9.85 8.50
CA TYR A 20 4.41 -11.02 9.36
C TYR A 20 3.17 -10.93 10.24
N SER A 21 2.75 -9.72 10.61
CA SER A 21 1.56 -9.52 11.44
C SER A 21 0.27 -9.99 10.78
N PHE A 22 0.27 -10.18 9.45
CA PHE A 22 -0.90 -10.65 8.71
C PHE A 22 -0.98 -12.18 8.58
N ARG A 23 -0.05 -12.92 9.16
CA ARG A 23 0.03 -14.38 9.01
C ARG A 23 -1.22 -15.14 9.46
N ASN A 24 -1.99 -14.58 10.36
CA ASN A 24 -3.19 -15.21 10.91
C ASN A 24 -4.50 -14.75 10.24
N MET A 25 -4.43 -13.95 9.21
CA MET A 25 -5.62 -13.56 8.45
C MET A 25 -6.16 -14.75 7.68
N ASN A 26 -7.50 -14.79 7.50
CA ASN A 26 -8.14 -15.88 6.77
C ASN A 26 -7.66 -15.88 5.31
N PRO A 27 -6.93 -16.92 4.87
CA PRO A 27 -6.37 -16.94 3.52
C PRO A 27 -7.43 -17.07 2.42
N ALA A 28 -8.61 -17.58 2.74
CA ALA A 28 -9.68 -17.74 1.76
C ALA A 28 -10.42 -16.44 1.46
N THR A 29 -10.39 -15.46 2.37
CA THR A 29 -11.18 -14.23 2.28
C THR A 29 -10.35 -12.97 2.31
N THR A 30 -9.02 -13.08 2.31
CA THR A 30 -8.11 -11.94 2.32
C THR A 30 -7.54 -11.71 0.92
N GLY A 31 -7.69 -10.50 0.39
CA GLY A 31 -7.03 -10.08 -0.84
C GLY A 31 -5.69 -9.44 -0.49
N PHE A 32 -4.58 -10.09 -0.80
CA PHE A 32 -3.24 -9.59 -0.50
C PHE A 32 -2.62 -8.98 -1.75
N ILE A 33 -2.34 -7.69 -1.69
CA ILE A 33 -1.69 -6.95 -2.79
C ILE A 33 -0.23 -6.71 -2.39
N ASN A 34 0.67 -7.51 -2.97
CA ASN A 34 2.09 -7.51 -2.63
C ASN A 34 2.86 -6.60 -3.61
N ILE A 35 2.87 -5.30 -3.33
CA ILE A 35 3.55 -4.31 -4.17
C ILE A 35 5.06 -4.33 -3.91
N GLU A 36 5.47 -4.73 -2.70
CA GLU A 36 6.88 -4.94 -2.38
C GLU A 36 7.52 -5.98 -3.28
N ASN A 37 6.71 -6.90 -3.82
CA ASN A 37 7.14 -7.99 -4.68
C ASN A 37 8.22 -8.86 -4.04
N LYS A 38 8.08 -9.11 -2.76
CA LYS A 38 8.98 -9.96 -1.97
C LYS A 38 8.25 -11.21 -1.51
N PRO A 39 8.97 -12.31 -1.28
CA PRO A 39 8.37 -13.48 -0.65
C PRO A 39 7.80 -13.11 0.72
N LEU A 40 6.69 -13.74 1.09
CA LEU A 40 6.12 -13.54 2.41
C LEU A 40 7.00 -14.23 3.47
N PRO A 41 7.10 -13.66 4.69
CA PRO A 41 7.89 -14.27 5.77
C PRO A 41 7.18 -15.46 6.43
N TYR A 42 6.14 -15.99 5.81
CA TYR A 42 5.39 -17.17 6.24
C TYR A 42 4.87 -17.88 4.99
N LYS A 43 4.33 -19.10 5.18
CA LYS A 43 3.80 -19.87 4.06
C LYS A 43 2.62 -19.14 3.43
N ASN A 44 2.72 -18.88 2.13
CA ASN A 44 1.65 -18.23 1.38
C ASN A 44 0.54 -19.23 1.09
N THR A 45 -0.60 -19.02 1.73
CA THR A 45 -1.83 -19.80 1.51
C THR A 45 -2.98 -18.93 1.03
N TYR A 46 -2.71 -17.64 0.72
CA TYR A 46 -3.75 -16.72 0.25
C TYR A 46 -4.32 -17.18 -1.09
N LYS A 47 -5.63 -17.31 -1.13
CA LYS A 47 -6.35 -17.57 -2.38
C LYS A 47 -6.22 -16.41 -3.35
N TYR A 48 -6.21 -15.19 -2.82
CA TYR A 48 -6.09 -13.96 -3.60
C TYR A 48 -4.80 -13.26 -3.24
N HIS A 49 -3.76 -13.49 -4.03
CA HIS A 49 -2.45 -12.87 -3.83
C HIS A 49 -1.97 -12.33 -5.18
N ALA A 50 -1.81 -11.02 -5.26
CA ALA A 50 -1.37 -10.34 -6.48
C ALA A 50 -0.05 -9.63 -6.25
N ARG A 51 0.78 -9.59 -7.29
CA ARG A 51 2.08 -8.90 -7.29
C ARG A 51 2.13 -7.91 -8.44
N PRO A 52 1.35 -6.82 -8.39
CA PRO A 52 1.34 -5.84 -9.46
C PRO A 52 2.65 -5.07 -9.51
N THR A 53 3.10 -4.74 -10.72
CA THR A 53 4.37 -4.04 -10.95
C THR A 53 4.20 -2.68 -11.59
N THR A 54 3.01 -2.36 -12.06
CA THR A 54 2.71 -1.07 -12.70
C THR A 54 1.54 -0.39 -11.99
N LEU A 55 1.43 0.92 -12.19
CA LEU A 55 0.33 1.69 -11.63
C LEU A 55 -1.03 1.17 -12.10
N ASN A 56 -1.16 0.85 -13.40
CA ASN A 56 -2.40 0.33 -13.96
C ASN A 56 -2.75 -1.05 -13.39
N GLU A 57 -1.76 -1.91 -13.19
CA GLU A 57 -1.99 -3.21 -12.56
C GLU A 57 -2.47 -3.06 -11.11
N ILE A 58 -1.88 -2.12 -10.37
CA ILE A 58 -2.29 -1.84 -8.99
C ILE A 58 -3.75 -1.38 -8.95
N LYS A 59 -4.12 -0.45 -9.81
CA LYS A 59 -5.51 0.04 -9.91
C LYS A 59 -6.48 -1.09 -10.25
N GLY A 60 -6.09 -1.95 -11.18
CA GLY A 60 -6.90 -3.09 -11.60
C GLY A 60 -7.14 -4.09 -10.49
N VAL A 61 -6.10 -4.43 -9.73
CA VAL A 61 -6.21 -5.36 -8.60
C VAL A 61 -7.10 -4.78 -7.48
N ILE A 62 -6.91 -3.50 -7.16
CA ILE A 62 -7.73 -2.84 -6.14
C ILE A 62 -9.20 -2.90 -6.53
N ALA A 63 -9.54 -2.54 -7.77
CA ALA A 63 -10.92 -2.58 -8.25
C ALA A 63 -11.49 -4.01 -8.20
N GLN A 64 -10.73 -4.98 -8.64
CA GLN A 64 -11.12 -6.38 -8.66
C GLN A 64 -11.39 -6.92 -7.25
N TYR A 65 -10.49 -6.62 -6.32
CA TYR A 65 -10.65 -7.09 -4.94
C TYR A 65 -11.78 -6.36 -4.20
N ALA A 66 -11.97 -5.07 -4.52
CA ALA A 66 -13.06 -4.30 -3.92
C ALA A 66 -14.44 -4.86 -4.32
N GLU A 67 -14.57 -5.39 -5.53
CA GLU A 67 -15.83 -5.92 -6.05
C GLU A 67 -16.06 -7.41 -5.74
N ASN A 68 -15.00 -8.14 -5.37
CA ASN A 68 -15.10 -9.57 -5.14
C ASN A 68 -15.83 -9.86 -3.82
N PRO A 69 -17.03 -10.49 -3.85
CA PRO A 69 -17.80 -10.73 -2.63
C PRO A 69 -17.16 -11.76 -1.67
N GLU A 70 -16.21 -12.56 -2.16
CA GLU A 70 -15.49 -13.51 -1.31
C GLU A 70 -14.42 -12.84 -0.46
N ILE A 71 -13.95 -11.66 -0.86
CA ILE A 71 -12.91 -10.93 -0.15
C ILE A 71 -13.56 -10.03 0.90
N THR A 72 -13.19 -10.21 2.16
CA THR A 72 -13.69 -9.41 3.28
C THR A 72 -12.69 -8.39 3.81
N ALA A 73 -11.40 -8.61 3.52
CA ALA A 73 -10.33 -7.71 3.93
C ALA A 73 -9.27 -7.64 2.84
N ILE A 74 -8.67 -6.48 2.67
CA ILE A 74 -7.61 -6.24 1.70
C ILE A 74 -6.37 -5.79 2.45
N VAL A 75 -5.22 -6.40 2.11
CA VAL A 75 -3.91 -5.97 2.59
C VAL A 75 -3.16 -5.31 1.43
N PHE A 76 -2.74 -4.09 1.63
CA PHE A 76 -1.99 -3.31 0.64
C PHE A 76 -0.56 -3.12 1.18
N ASP A 77 0.35 -3.93 0.68
CA ASP A 77 1.72 -3.98 1.20
C ASP A 77 2.72 -3.67 0.06
N SER A 78 3.24 -2.48 -0.02
CA SER A 78 3.17 -1.38 0.92
C SER A 78 2.83 -0.08 0.19
N PHE A 79 2.38 0.92 0.93
CA PHE A 79 2.18 2.27 0.40
C PHE A 79 3.50 2.88 -0.08
N SER A 80 4.60 2.62 0.62
CA SER A 80 5.93 3.11 0.23
C SER A 80 6.36 2.56 -1.13
N ALA A 81 6.13 1.26 -1.39
CA ALA A 81 6.41 0.66 -2.69
C ALA A 81 5.51 1.23 -3.79
N TYR A 82 4.24 1.48 -3.47
CA TYR A 82 3.32 2.16 -4.39
C TYR A 82 3.84 3.54 -4.79
N VAL A 83 4.31 4.32 -3.82
CA VAL A 83 4.86 5.65 -4.07
C VAL A 83 6.08 5.59 -4.99
N ASP A 84 6.95 4.60 -4.81
CA ASP A 84 8.10 4.40 -5.67
C ASP A 84 7.69 4.13 -7.13
N ILE A 85 6.70 3.28 -7.33
CA ILE A 85 6.17 2.97 -8.67
C ILE A 85 5.52 4.22 -9.29
N LEU A 86 4.71 4.92 -8.52
CA LEU A 86 4.02 6.13 -8.95
C LEU A 86 5.01 7.21 -9.38
N LEU A 87 6.04 7.44 -8.58
CA LEU A 87 7.03 8.47 -8.87
C LEU A 87 7.87 8.12 -10.10
N ALA A 88 8.23 6.85 -10.26
CA ALA A 88 8.95 6.39 -11.44
C ALA A 88 8.11 6.62 -12.72
N GLU A 89 6.81 6.32 -12.68
CA GLU A 89 5.93 6.56 -13.81
C GLU A 89 5.75 8.05 -14.09
N ALA A 90 5.61 8.86 -13.05
CA ALA A 90 5.49 10.31 -13.18
C ALA A 90 6.72 10.90 -13.89
N ARG A 91 7.92 10.47 -13.49
CA ARG A 91 9.17 10.92 -14.10
C ARG A 91 9.34 10.47 -15.55
N ALA A 92 8.79 9.30 -15.88
CA ALA A 92 8.86 8.77 -17.24
C ALA A 92 7.88 9.46 -18.21
N THR A 93 6.74 9.95 -17.71
CA THR A 93 5.65 10.46 -18.56
C THR A 93 5.41 11.96 -18.46
N LYS A 94 5.93 12.62 -17.41
CA LYS A 94 5.73 14.05 -17.16
C LYS A 94 7.06 14.78 -17.07
N LYS A 95 7.01 16.11 -17.13
CA LYS A 95 8.19 16.96 -17.03
C LYS A 95 7.97 18.09 -16.04
N GLY A 96 9.04 18.47 -15.33
CA GLY A 96 9.04 19.64 -14.45
C GLY A 96 7.98 19.54 -13.36
N TYR A 97 7.23 20.60 -13.21
CA TYR A 97 6.23 20.72 -12.17
C TYR A 97 5.09 19.70 -12.30
N ASP A 98 4.81 19.23 -13.51
CA ASP A 98 3.74 18.27 -13.77
C ASP A 98 4.00 16.92 -13.10
N ILE A 99 5.25 16.57 -12.80
CA ILE A 99 5.60 15.38 -12.05
C ILE A 99 4.91 15.40 -10.68
N TRP A 100 5.03 16.51 -9.97
CA TRP A 100 4.48 16.63 -8.62
C TRP A 100 2.97 16.77 -8.60
N SER A 101 2.40 17.43 -9.62
CA SER A 101 0.95 17.51 -9.78
C SER A 101 0.32 16.14 -10.02
N PHE A 102 0.93 15.36 -10.89
CA PHE A 102 0.49 13.99 -11.16
C PHE A 102 0.61 13.11 -9.92
N TYR A 103 1.74 13.19 -9.23
CA TYR A 103 2.01 12.46 -7.99
C TYR A 103 0.95 12.74 -6.93
N ALA A 104 0.70 14.01 -6.63
CA ALA A 104 -0.28 14.41 -5.61
C ALA A 104 -1.70 13.98 -6.00
N GLU A 105 -2.07 14.13 -7.26
CA GLU A 105 -3.38 13.76 -7.77
C GLU A 105 -3.64 12.26 -7.66
N GLU A 106 -2.66 11.43 -8.04
CA GLU A 106 -2.79 9.98 -7.99
C GLU A 106 -2.87 9.46 -6.55
N ILE A 107 -2.10 10.03 -5.63
CA ILE A 107 -2.21 9.67 -4.20
C ILE A 107 -3.60 10.02 -3.68
N GLY A 108 -4.12 11.19 -4.01
CA GLY A 108 -5.46 11.60 -3.62
C GLY A 108 -6.52 10.63 -4.13
N LYS A 109 -6.41 10.21 -5.39
CA LYS A 109 -7.32 9.23 -6.00
C LYS A 109 -7.26 7.88 -5.27
N LEU A 110 -6.05 7.40 -4.96
CA LEU A 110 -5.89 6.13 -4.25
C LEU A 110 -6.58 6.19 -2.89
N LEU A 111 -6.33 7.24 -2.12
CA LEU A 111 -6.91 7.37 -0.78
C LEU A 111 -8.42 7.48 -0.83
N ASN A 112 -8.97 8.16 -1.83
CA ASN A 112 -10.42 8.24 -2.02
C ASN A 112 -11.02 6.88 -2.37
N VAL A 113 -10.38 6.11 -3.23
CA VAL A 113 -10.83 4.76 -3.58
C VAL A 113 -10.81 3.86 -2.35
N VAL A 114 -9.70 3.84 -1.62
CA VAL A 114 -9.57 3.02 -0.39
C VAL A 114 -10.64 3.38 0.62
N LYS A 115 -10.89 4.66 0.81
CA LYS A 115 -11.89 5.15 1.77
C LYS A 115 -13.29 4.63 1.45
N LYS A 116 -13.62 4.47 0.17
CA LYS A 116 -14.96 4.05 -0.29
C LYS A 116 -15.12 2.53 -0.37
N ILE A 117 -14.06 1.75 -0.26
CA ILE A 117 -14.15 0.29 -0.33
C ILE A 117 -14.94 -0.22 0.89
N PRO A 118 -16.04 -0.97 0.68
CA PRO A 118 -16.86 -1.50 1.78
C PRO A 118 -16.24 -2.76 2.38
N LYS A 119 -14.98 -2.68 2.77
CA LYS A 119 -14.18 -3.76 3.36
C LYS A 119 -13.12 -3.17 4.25
N GLU A 120 -12.62 -3.96 5.18
CA GLU A 120 -11.46 -3.57 5.95
C GLU A 120 -10.23 -3.54 5.05
N VAL A 121 -9.43 -2.48 5.15
CA VAL A 121 -8.20 -2.33 4.38
C VAL A 121 -7.05 -2.04 5.32
N PHE A 122 -5.99 -2.84 5.18
CA PHE A 122 -4.75 -2.67 5.94
C PHE A 122 -3.67 -2.24 4.98
N MET A 123 -3.06 -1.11 5.23
CA MET A 123 -1.93 -0.62 4.45
C MET A 123 -0.69 -0.62 5.32
N THR A 124 0.44 -0.96 4.72
CA THR A 124 1.73 -0.86 5.39
C THR A 124 2.52 0.28 4.79
N ALA A 125 3.37 0.91 5.58
CA ALA A 125 4.30 1.94 5.12
C ALA A 125 5.60 1.82 5.90
N HIS A 126 6.69 2.14 5.24
CA HIS A 126 8.00 2.19 5.87
C HIS A 126 8.28 3.60 6.37
N TYR A 127 9.03 3.71 7.44
CA TYR A 127 9.63 4.97 7.84
C TYR A 127 11.14 4.79 7.93
N GLU A 128 11.83 5.91 7.92
CA GLU A 128 13.27 5.93 8.14
C GLU A 128 13.62 6.99 9.19
N TRP A 129 14.72 6.77 9.89
CA TRP A 129 15.25 7.75 10.82
C TRP A 129 16.11 8.74 10.04
N LEU A 130 15.76 10.02 10.18
CA LEU A 130 16.56 11.11 9.63
C LEU A 130 17.27 11.80 10.78
N GLN A 131 18.54 12.17 10.56
CA GLN A 131 19.32 12.90 11.54
C GLN A 131 19.09 14.39 11.32
N GLY A 132 18.58 15.08 12.36
CA GLY A 132 18.40 16.52 12.33
C GLY A 132 19.73 17.26 12.44
N GLU A 133 19.69 18.60 12.29
CA GLU A 133 20.87 19.46 12.25
C GLU A 133 21.73 19.39 13.52
N GLU A 134 21.11 19.07 14.66
CA GLU A 134 21.81 18.96 15.97
C GLU A 134 22.07 17.51 16.38
N GLY A 135 22.02 16.56 15.45
CA GLY A 135 22.20 15.16 15.74
C GLY A 135 20.96 14.46 16.32
N VAL A 136 19.83 15.13 16.33
CA VAL A 136 18.57 14.53 16.78
C VAL A 136 17.98 13.70 15.63
N LYS A 137 17.57 12.47 15.96
CA LYS A 137 16.94 11.60 14.97
C LYS A 137 15.44 11.86 14.89
N GLU A 138 14.96 12.05 13.69
CA GLU A 138 13.54 12.21 13.39
C GLU A 138 12.99 10.98 12.69
N LYS A 139 11.75 10.63 13.01
CA LYS A 139 11.05 9.51 12.43
C LYS A 139 10.10 10.00 11.34
N ARG A 140 10.26 9.53 10.12
CA ARG A 140 9.41 9.91 9.00
C ARG A 140 8.94 8.70 8.21
N ILE A 141 7.73 8.81 7.66
CA ILE A 141 7.25 7.83 6.69
C ILE A 141 8.10 7.98 5.43
N LYS A 142 8.60 6.85 4.93
CA LYS A 142 9.45 6.83 3.75
C LYS A 142 8.59 7.04 2.50
N VAL A 143 8.50 8.29 2.08
CA VAL A 143 7.90 8.68 0.81
C VAL A 143 8.90 9.54 0.07
N LYS A 144 8.92 9.44 -1.25
CA LYS A 144 9.77 10.27 -2.09
C LYS A 144 9.00 11.50 -2.55
N GLY A 145 9.67 12.64 -2.51
CA GLY A 145 9.04 13.86 -2.95
C GLY A 145 9.83 15.10 -2.66
#